data_54e58924079da90cf49d28dd794917f5
#
_entry.id   54e58924079da90cf49d28dd794917f5
#
_cell.length_a   1.000
_cell.length_b   1.000
_cell.length_c   1.000
_cell.angle_alpha   90.00
_cell.angle_beta   90.00
_cell.angle_gamma   90.00
#
_symmetry.space_group_name_H-M   'P 1'
#
loop_
_entity.id
_entity.type
_entity.pdbx_description
1 polymer ?
#
loop_
_entity_poly.entity_id
_entity_poly.type
_entity_poly.pdbx_seq_one_letter_code
_entity_poly.pdbx_strand_id
1 'polypeptide(L)'
;MKGHVDFLLLATLQTGPLHGYGVVEKLRGASEGAFDLAEGTVYPALYRLEAAGLLSSKWTTAAARRRRVYQLTRRGRTYLAREREEWKAFAHAVEAVVT
;
A
#
# COMPACT_ATOMS: atom_id res chain seq x y z
N MET A 1 -9.09 3.93 -12.49
CA MET A 1 -7.97 4.81 -12.13
C MET A 1 -6.69 4.00 -12.07
N LYS A 2 -5.75 4.38 -12.89
CA LYS A 2 -4.47 3.69 -12.93
C LYS A 2 -3.70 3.97 -11.66
N GLY A 3 -3.15 2.94 -11.01
CA GLY A 3 -2.38 3.13 -9.79
C GLY A 3 -3.16 2.98 -8.49
N HIS A 4 -4.42 2.57 -8.53
CA HIS A 4 -5.19 2.29 -7.32
C HIS A 4 -4.49 1.29 -6.42
N VAL A 5 -3.94 0.24 -7.01
CA VAL A 5 -3.23 -0.80 -6.25
C VAL A 5 -2.05 -0.17 -5.51
N ASP A 6 -1.27 0.65 -6.21
CA ASP A 6 -0.10 1.30 -5.62
C ASP A 6 -0.49 2.18 -4.43
N PHE A 7 -1.52 3.00 -4.60
CA PHE A 7 -2.03 3.86 -3.55
C PHE A 7 -2.45 3.04 -2.32
N LEU A 8 -3.22 1.97 -2.55
CA LEU A 8 -3.70 1.12 -1.46
C LEU A 8 -2.56 0.43 -0.73
N LEU A 9 -1.57 -0.09 -1.47
CA LEU A 9 -0.42 -0.75 -0.85
C LEU A 9 0.41 0.22 -0.01
N LEU A 10 0.66 1.41 -0.52
CA LEU A 10 1.38 2.43 0.23
C LEU A 10 0.62 2.79 1.50
N ALA A 11 -0.70 2.90 1.42
CA ALA A 11 -1.52 3.25 2.57
C ALA A 11 -1.46 2.20 3.68
N THR A 12 -1.32 0.92 3.35
CA THR A 12 -1.20 -0.12 4.38
C THR A 12 0.04 0.04 5.23
N LEU A 13 1.07 0.71 4.70
CA LEU A 13 2.36 0.85 5.36
C LEU A 13 2.51 2.16 6.13
N GLN A 14 1.46 2.98 6.18
CA GLN A 14 1.57 4.29 6.83
C GLN A 14 1.69 4.21 8.35
N THR A 15 1.26 3.11 8.95
CA THR A 15 1.34 2.92 10.41
C THR A 15 2.54 2.10 10.85
N GLY A 16 3.34 1.60 9.92
CA GLY A 16 4.55 0.86 10.24
C GLY A 16 4.91 -0.17 9.19
N PRO A 17 6.08 -0.78 9.34
CA PRO A 17 6.56 -1.79 8.40
C PRO A 17 5.71 -3.07 8.43
N LEU A 18 5.60 -3.73 7.28
CA LEU A 18 4.89 -5.01 7.15
C LEU A 18 5.63 -5.88 6.13
N HIS A 19 5.60 -7.19 6.35
CA HIS A 19 6.00 -8.13 5.29
C HIS A 19 4.87 -8.23 4.26
N GLY A 20 5.17 -8.80 3.09
CA GLY A 20 4.21 -8.79 1.97
C GLY A 20 2.87 -9.42 2.29
N TYR A 21 2.86 -10.56 3.00
CA TYR A 21 1.60 -11.18 3.39
C TYR A 21 0.83 -10.31 4.39
N GLY A 22 1.55 -9.61 5.26
CA GLY A 22 0.93 -8.65 6.18
C GLY A 22 0.23 -7.51 5.45
N VAL A 23 0.80 -7.08 4.33
CA VAL A 23 0.16 -6.07 3.47
C VAL A 23 -1.16 -6.60 2.91
N VAL A 24 -1.14 -7.85 2.40
CA VAL A 24 -2.35 -8.50 1.88
C VAL A 24 -3.44 -8.56 2.95
N GLU A 25 -3.07 -9.02 4.13
CA GLU A 25 -4.02 -9.16 5.24
C GLU A 25 -4.57 -7.83 5.72
N LYS A 26 -3.70 -6.84 5.85
CA LYS A 26 -4.12 -5.52 6.33
C LYS A 26 -5.06 -4.85 5.34
N LEU A 27 -4.78 -4.97 4.05
CA LEU A 27 -5.64 -4.40 3.03
C LEU A 27 -7.03 -5.03 3.05
N ARG A 28 -7.08 -6.37 3.14
CA ARG A 28 -8.34 -7.09 3.21
C ARG A 28 -9.13 -6.71 4.47
N GLY A 29 -8.46 -6.67 5.62
CA GLY A 29 -9.12 -6.35 6.88
C GLY A 29 -9.62 -4.91 6.94
N ALA A 30 -8.79 -3.96 6.52
CA ALA A 30 -9.15 -2.55 6.57
C ALA A 30 -10.31 -2.21 5.61
N SER A 31 -10.44 -2.95 4.52
CA SER A 31 -11.49 -2.74 3.53
C SER A 31 -12.70 -3.64 3.74
N GLU A 32 -12.73 -4.39 4.84
CA GLU A 32 -13.80 -5.35 5.14
C GLU A 32 -14.02 -6.33 3.98
N GLY A 33 -12.90 -6.77 3.38
CA GLY A 33 -12.91 -7.74 2.29
C GLY A 33 -13.08 -7.17 0.90
N ALA A 34 -13.31 -5.85 0.77
CA ALA A 34 -13.51 -5.25 -0.56
C ALA A 34 -12.25 -5.33 -1.43
N PHE A 35 -11.07 -5.27 -0.81
CA PHE A 35 -9.80 -5.39 -1.54
C PHE A 35 -9.06 -6.63 -1.07
N ASP A 36 -9.34 -7.74 -1.75
CA ASP A 36 -8.73 -9.04 -1.47
C ASP A 36 -7.78 -9.37 -2.63
N LEU A 37 -6.59 -8.81 -2.57
CA LEU A 37 -5.62 -8.95 -3.65
C LEU A 37 -4.77 -10.21 -3.47
N ALA A 38 -4.50 -10.88 -4.59
CA ALA A 38 -3.65 -12.07 -4.60
C ALA A 38 -2.18 -11.68 -4.40
N GLU A 39 -1.41 -12.61 -3.83
CA GLU A 39 0.04 -12.42 -3.67
C GLU A 39 0.72 -12.15 -5.01
N GLY A 40 0.26 -12.81 -6.08
CA GLY A 40 0.79 -12.61 -7.43
C GLY A 40 0.60 -11.19 -7.95
N THR A 41 -0.31 -10.41 -7.37
CA THR A 41 -0.50 -9.00 -7.69
C THR A 41 0.33 -8.12 -6.75
N VAL A 42 0.34 -8.47 -5.46
CA VAL A 42 0.95 -7.63 -4.42
C VAL A 42 2.47 -7.62 -4.48
N TYR A 43 3.12 -8.80 -4.57
CA TYR A 43 4.57 -8.87 -4.52
C TYR A 43 5.25 -8.15 -5.69
N PRO A 44 4.81 -8.32 -6.94
CA PRO A 44 5.42 -7.54 -8.03
C PRO A 44 5.23 -6.03 -7.86
N ALA A 45 4.07 -5.61 -7.31
CA ALA A 45 3.81 -4.21 -7.08
C ALA A 45 4.74 -3.64 -5.99
N LEU A 46 4.99 -4.40 -4.92
CA LEU A 46 5.92 -3.99 -3.87
C LEU A 46 7.34 -3.83 -4.43
N TYR A 47 7.79 -4.74 -5.28
CA TYR A 47 9.10 -4.66 -5.91
C TYR A 47 9.20 -3.42 -6.79
N ARG A 48 8.15 -3.14 -7.56
CA ARG A 48 8.11 -1.98 -8.44
C ARG A 48 8.13 -0.67 -7.64
N LEU A 49 7.39 -0.61 -6.55
CA LEU A 49 7.36 0.57 -5.68
C LEU A 49 8.70 0.80 -4.98
N GLU A 50 9.38 -0.29 -4.63
CA GLU A 50 10.72 -0.19 -4.05
C GLU A 50 11.71 0.33 -5.10
N ALA A 51 11.64 -0.19 -6.31
CA ALA A 51 12.50 0.27 -7.40
C ALA A 51 12.26 1.75 -7.73
N ALA A 52 11.05 2.23 -7.53
CA ALA A 52 10.70 3.64 -7.73
C ALA A 52 11.10 4.54 -6.55
N GLY A 53 11.65 3.97 -5.49
CA GLY A 53 12.11 4.74 -4.33
C GLY A 53 11.01 5.12 -3.34
N LEU A 54 9.81 4.56 -3.49
CA LEU A 54 8.69 4.86 -2.59
C LEU A 54 8.66 3.93 -1.38
N LEU A 55 9.26 2.75 -1.50
CA LEU A 55 9.42 1.79 -0.43
C LEU A 55 10.88 1.42 -0.27
N SER A 56 11.24 1.01 0.93
CA SER A 56 12.49 0.31 1.19
C SER A 56 12.13 -0.99 1.89
N SER A 57 13.07 -1.95 1.85
CA SER A 57 12.83 -3.24 2.48
C SER A 57 14.10 -3.76 3.12
N LYS A 58 13.93 -4.66 4.06
CA LYS A 58 15.04 -5.37 4.68
C LYS A 58 14.58 -6.77 5.07
N TRP A 59 15.54 -7.69 5.13
CA TRP A 59 15.26 -9.02 5.61
C TRP A 59 15.29 -9.04 7.12
N THR A 60 14.32 -9.72 7.70
CA THR A 60 14.25 -9.93 9.15
C THR A 60 14.02 -11.41 9.40
N THR A 61 14.36 -11.87 10.61
CA THR A 61 14.10 -13.24 11.03
C THR A 61 13.19 -13.18 12.26
N ALA A 62 12.03 -13.81 12.15
CA ALA A 62 11.08 -13.92 13.25
C ALA A 62 10.54 -15.34 13.28
N ALA A 63 10.49 -15.97 14.45
CA ALA A 63 10.03 -17.34 14.63
C ALA A 63 10.74 -18.30 13.65
N ALA A 64 12.06 -18.18 13.52
CA ALA A 64 12.89 -18.98 12.64
C ALA A 64 12.55 -18.85 11.15
N ARG A 65 11.77 -17.85 10.76
CA ARG A 65 11.45 -17.56 9.35
C ARG A 65 12.08 -16.26 8.92
N ARG A 66 12.65 -16.29 7.73
CA ARG A 66 13.23 -15.11 7.13
C ARG A 66 12.17 -14.44 6.28
N ARG A 67 11.93 -13.14 6.52
CA ARG A 67 10.90 -12.38 5.83
C ARG A 67 11.44 -11.05 5.35
N ARG A 68 10.95 -10.61 4.20
CA ARG A 68 11.25 -9.30 3.67
C ARG A 68 10.18 -8.33 4.18
N VAL A 69 10.63 -7.30 4.90
CA VAL A 69 9.73 -6.32 5.51
C VAL A 69 9.87 -5.00 4.78
N TYR A 70 8.75 -4.45 4.37
CA TYR A 70 8.67 -3.20 3.58
C TYR A 70 8.24 -2.05 4.47
N GLN A 71 8.72 -0.85 4.14
CA GLN A 71 8.31 0.37 4.82
C GLN A 71 8.34 1.53 3.85
N LEU A 72 7.56 2.58 4.16
CA LEU A 72 7.56 3.80 3.36
C LEU A 72 8.89 4.52 3.52
N THR A 73 9.43 5.02 2.41
CA THR A 73 10.52 5.99 2.45
C THR A 73 9.93 7.37 2.67
N ARG A 74 10.78 8.37 2.90
CA ARG A 74 10.33 9.77 2.98
C ARG A 74 9.58 10.14 1.69
N ARG A 75 10.13 9.75 0.54
CA ARG A 75 9.52 10.00 -0.77
C ARG A 75 8.17 9.30 -0.87
N GLY A 76 8.07 8.07 -0.36
CA GLY A 76 6.82 7.33 -0.31
C GLY A 76 5.75 8.01 0.52
N ARG A 77 6.14 8.58 1.66
CA ARG A 77 5.20 9.30 2.52
C ARG A 77 4.66 10.56 1.84
N THR A 78 5.54 11.30 1.16
CA THR A 78 5.15 12.49 0.42
C THR A 78 4.20 12.14 -0.73
N TYR A 79 4.53 11.08 -1.46
CA TYR A 79 3.71 10.60 -2.56
C TYR A 79 2.33 10.17 -2.05
N LEU A 80 2.29 9.40 -0.97
CA LEU A 80 1.03 8.93 -0.39
C LEU A 80 0.16 10.09 0.07
N ALA A 81 0.75 11.11 0.69
CA ALA A 81 -0.01 12.27 1.14
C ALA A 81 -0.67 13.00 -0.02
N ARG A 82 0.06 13.15 -1.13
CA ARG A 82 -0.47 13.79 -2.34
C ARG A 82 -1.60 12.97 -2.95
N GLU A 83 -1.41 11.66 -3.07
CA GLU A 83 -2.42 10.77 -3.62
C GLU A 83 -3.67 10.76 -2.75
N ARG A 84 -3.50 10.86 -1.43
CA ARG A 84 -4.65 10.93 -0.52
C ARG A 84 -5.47 12.19 -0.76
N GLU A 85 -4.80 13.33 -0.94
CA GLU A 85 -5.51 14.57 -1.21
C GLU A 85 -6.25 14.52 -2.55
N GLU A 86 -5.63 13.96 -3.57
CA GLU A 86 -6.27 13.78 -4.87
C GLU A 86 -7.48 12.85 -4.77
N TRP A 87 -7.36 11.78 -4.01
CA TRP A 87 -8.47 10.85 -3.78
C TRP A 87 -9.63 11.54 -3.07
N LYS A 88 -9.34 12.32 -2.03
CA LYS A 88 -10.38 13.04 -1.28
C LYS A 88 -11.13 14.02 -2.20
N ALA A 89 -10.41 14.74 -3.03
CA ALA A 89 -11.00 15.70 -3.95
C ALA A 89 -11.90 14.98 -4.96
N PHE A 90 -11.43 13.85 -5.50
CA PHE A 90 -12.20 13.06 -6.45
C PHE A 90 -13.46 12.50 -5.79
N ALA A 91 -13.34 11.92 -4.61
CA ALA A 91 -14.47 11.35 -3.89
C ALA A 91 -15.51 12.41 -3.56
N HIS A 92 -15.06 13.60 -3.17
CA HIS A 92 -15.95 14.72 -2.89
C HIS A 92 -16.71 15.15 -4.13
N ALA A 93 -16.02 15.25 -5.26
CA ALA A 93 -16.66 15.63 -6.52
C ALA A 93 -17.68 14.59 -6.99
N VAL A 94 -17.33 13.29 -6.86
CA VAL A 94 -18.25 12.21 -7.21
C VAL A 94 -19.49 12.26 -6.31
N GLU A 95 -19.31 12.43 -5.03
CA GLU A 95 -20.41 12.51 -4.09
C GLU A 95 -21.37 13.64 -4.43
N ALA A 96 -20.82 14.80 -4.81
CA ALA A 96 -21.63 15.95 -5.19
C ALA A 96 -22.49 15.66 -6.43
N VAL A 97 -21.97 14.86 -7.36
CA VAL A 97 -22.69 14.53 -8.59
C VAL A 97 -23.77 13.46 -8.35
N VAL A 98 -23.45 12.42 -7.56
CA VAL A 98 -24.35 11.28 -7.40
C VAL A 98 -25.44 11.50 -6.34
N THR A 99 -25.33 12.53 -5.53
CA THR A 99 -26.38 12.89 -4.60
C THR A 99 -27.29 13.92 -5.21
#